data_27b86054e661751dea89e11f26271d4e
#
_entry.id   27b86054e661751dea89e11f26271d4e
#
_cell.length_a   1.000
_cell.length_b   1.000
_cell.length_c   1.000
_cell.angle_alpha   90.00
_cell.angle_beta   90.00
_cell.angle_gamma   90.00
#
_symmetry.space_group_name_H-M   'P 1'
#
loop_
_entity.id
_entity.type
_entity.pdbx_description
1 polymer ?
#
loop_
_entity_poly.entity_id
_entity_poly.type
_entity_poly.pdbx_seq_one_letter_code
_entity_poly.pdbx_strand_id
1 'polypeptide(L)' 'MKTTKYYDYTRKKPDRARIKNDWIKFVISNPVKTEIQSDGRIKKWAKIPEVNKYLMVILLGDGETVHNAFFDRSFKED' A
#
# COMPACT_ATOMS: atom_id res chain seq x y z
N MET A 1 1.01 -1.15 -13.75
CA MET A 1 1.53 -1.10 -12.37
C MET A 1 2.52 -2.24 -12.19
N LYS A 2 3.72 -1.93 -11.76
CA LYS A 2 4.74 -2.95 -11.50
C LYS A 2 4.47 -3.61 -10.15
N THR A 3 4.59 -4.94 -10.07
CA THR A 3 4.36 -5.70 -8.86
C THR A 3 5.41 -6.79 -8.69
N THR A 4 5.64 -7.20 -7.43
CA THR A 4 6.49 -8.36 -7.15
C THR A 4 5.68 -9.64 -7.22
N LYS A 5 6.36 -10.79 -7.34
CA LYS A 5 5.70 -12.11 -7.26
C LYS A 5 5.04 -12.30 -5.90
N TYR A 6 5.65 -11.77 -4.84
CA TYR A 6 5.06 -11.83 -3.50
C TYR A 6 3.71 -11.10 -3.46
N TYR A 7 3.65 -9.89 -4.03
CA TYR A 7 2.40 -9.15 -4.12
C TYR A 7 1.36 -9.92 -4.93
N ASP A 8 1.75 -10.47 -6.09
CA ASP A 8 0.84 -11.20 -6.95
C ASP A 8 0.26 -12.42 -6.23
N TYR A 9 1.06 -13.05 -5.37
CA TYR A 9 0.61 -14.18 -4.54
C TYR A 9 -0.34 -13.71 -3.43
N THR A 10 0.03 -12.67 -2.68
CA THR A 10 -0.75 -12.22 -1.52
C THR A 10 -2.09 -11.62 -1.91
N ARG A 11 -2.20 -10.98 -3.07
CA ARG A 11 -3.45 -10.36 -3.51
C ARG A 11 -4.56 -11.38 -3.77
N LYS A 12 -4.23 -12.66 -3.87
CA LYS A 12 -5.22 -13.72 -4.04
C LYS A 12 -5.94 -14.07 -2.75
N LYS A 13 -5.40 -13.64 -1.61
CA LYS A 13 -6.04 -13.87 -0.31
C LYS A 13 -7.32 -13.05 -0.20
N PRO A 14 -8.40 -13.57 0.45
CA PRO A 14 -9.70 -12.89 0.48
C PRO A 14 -9.65 -11.47 1.00
N ASP A 15 -8.87 -11.18 2.03
CA ASP A 15 -8.75 -9.86 2.62
C ASP A 15 -7.98 -8.88 1.72
N ARG A 16 -7.09 -9.40 0.86
CA ARG A 16 -6.29 -8.58 -0.06
C ARG A 16 -6.97 -8.40 -1.41
N ALA A 17 -7.76 -9.37 -1.86
CA ALA A 17 -8.46 -9.31 -3.14
C ALA A 17 -9.47 -8.16 -3.21
N ARG A 18 -9.91 -7.65 -2.06
CA ARG A 18 -10.84 -6.52 -1.97
C ARG A 18 -10.18 -5.17 -2.23
N ILE A 19 -8.85 -5.11 -2.19
CA ILE A 19 -8.11 -3.86 -2.39
C ILE A 19 -8.02 -3.56 -3.88
N LYS A 20 -8.64 -2.45 -4.29
CA LYS A 20 -8.67 -2.07 -5.71
C LYS A 20 -7.33 -1.46 -6.14
N ASN A 21 -6.92 -1.74 -7.37
CA ASN A 21 -5.69 -1.16 -7.91
C ASN A 21 -5.73 0.37 -7.92
N ASP A 22 -6.90 0.97 -8.16
CA ASP A 22 -7.06 2.42 -8.13
C ASP A 22 -6.74 3.00 -6.75
N TRP A 23 -7.09 2.27 -5.69
CA TRP A 23 -6.77 2.69 -4.31
C TRP A 23 -5.26 2.67 -4.07
N ILE A 24 -4.58 1.64 -4.58
CA ILE A 24 -3.13 1.53 -4.45
C ILE A 24 -2.45 2.69 -5.19
N LYS A 25 -2.89 2.98 -6.40
CA LYS A 25 -2.36 4.10 -7.18
C LYS A 25 -2.59 5.43 -6.48
N PHE A 26 -3.76 5.59 -5.86
CA PHE A 26 -4.08 6.81 -5.11
C PHE A 26 -3.10 7.00 -3.94
N VAL A 27 -2.84 5.94 -3.17
CA VAL A 27 -1.91 6.02 -2.04
C VAL A 27 -0.50 6.38 -2.52
N ILE A 28 -0.06 5.78 -3.62
CA ILE A 28 1.28 6.06 -4.16
C ILE A 28 1.41 7.55 -4.54
N SER A 29 0.38 8.12 -5.13
CA SER A 29 0.40 9.51 -5.63
C SER A 29 0.06 10.54 -4.56
N ASN A 30 -0.73 10.18 -3.55
CA ASN A 30 -1.27 11.12 -2.56
C ASN A 30 -1.11 10.61 -1.12
N PRO A 31 0.10 10.21 -0.71
CA PRO A 31 0.26 9.68 0.65
C PRO A 31 0.13 10.80 1.69
N VAL A 32 -0.49 10.48 2.83
CA VAL A 32 -0.50 11.36 3.99
C VAL A 32 0.76 11.16 4.84
N LYS A 33 1.42 10.01 4.65
CA LYS A 33 2.69 9.71 5.30
C LYS A 33 3.52 8.80 4.40
N THR A 34 4.83 9.03 4.37
CA THR A 34 5.80 8.19 3.68
C THR A 34 6.94 7.88 4.64
N GLU A 35 7.35 6.63 4.70
CA GLU A 35 8.42 6.18 5.57
C GLU A 35 9.36 5.25 4.79
N ILE A 36 10.66 5.54 4.83
CA ILE A 36 11.66 4.70 4.17
C ILE A 36 12.23 3.75 5.22
N GLN A 37 12.12 2.45 4.95
CA GLN A 37 12.62 1.42 5.84
C GLN A 37 14.12 1.24 5.71
N SER A 38 14.74 0.61 6.71
CA SER A 38 16.18 0.35 6.71
C SER A 38 16.64 -0.51 5.53
N ASP A 39 15.77 -1.36 5.00
CA ASP A 39 16.06 -2.20 3.84
C ASP A 39 15.82 -1.49 2.49
N GLY A 40 15.47 -0.22 2.52
CA GLY A 40 15.21 0.58 1.33
C GLY A 40 13.78 0.54 0.81
N ARG A 41 12.92 -0.29 1.39
CA ARG A 41 11.51 -0.32 1.01
C ARG A 41 10.82 0.95 1.49
N ILE A 42 9.75 1.33 0.79
CA ILE A 42 9.03 2.56 1.07
C ILE A 42 7.59 2.21 1.48
N LYS A 43 7.18 2.68 2.64
CA LYS A 43 5.80 2.57 3.10
C LYS A 43 5.07 3.87 2.83
N LYS A 44 3.87 3.79 2.28
CA LYS A 44 3.00 4.94 2.07
C LYS A 44 1.62 4.63 2.61
N TRP A 45 1.00 5.61 3.26
CA TRP A 45 -0.36 5.49 3.80
C TRP A 45 -1.23 6.60 3.24
N ALA A 46 -2.49 6.27 2.97
CA ALA A 46 -3.51 7.26 2.71
C ALA A 46 -4.87 6.68 3.08
N LYS A 47 -5.81 7.54 3.43
CA LYS A 47 -7.16 7.13 3.75
C LYS A 47 -7.95 6.90 2.46
N ILE A 48 -8.67 5.78 2.42
CA ILE A 48 -9.56 5.45 1.32
C ILE A 48 -10.98 5.79 1.77
N PRO A 49 -11.57 6.90 1.26
CA PRO A 49 -12.87 7.37 1.75
C PRO A 49 -13.99 6.34 1.59
N GLU A 50 -13.96 5.55 0.52
CA GLU A 50 -15.03 4.58 0.22
C GLU A 50 -15.21 3.56 1.34
N VAL A 51 -14.15 3.22 2.05
CA VAL A 51 -14.20 2.25 3.15
C VAL A 51 -13.81 2.85 4.49
N ASN A 52 -13.48 4.14 4.52
CA ASN A 52 -13.10 4.86 5.74
C ASN A 52 -11.96 4.18 6.51
N LYS A 53 -10.95 3.71 5.78
CA LYS A 53 -9.80 3.01 6.34
C LYS A 53 -8.50 3.52 5.70
N TYR A 54 -7.40 3.42 6.45
CA TYR A 54 -6.08 3.75 5.91
C TYR A 54 -5.50 2.53 5.21
N LEU A 55 -5.11 2.73 3.95
CA LEU A 55 -4.42 1.71 3.17
C LEU A 55 -2.93 1.99 3.22
N MET A 56 -2.16 0.97 3.59
CA MET A 56 -0.70 1.03 3.53
C MET A 56 -0.24 0.29 2.27
N VAL A 57 0.67 0.91 1.53
CA VAL A 57 1.29 0.30 0.36
C VAL A 57 2.80 0.26 0.60
N ILE A 58 3.39 -0.91 0.42
CA ILE A 58 4.83 -1.09 0.52
C ILE A 58 5.39 -1.21 -0.89
N LEU A 59 6.31 -0.31 -1.22
CA LEU A 59 7.00 -0.29 -2.51
C LEU A 59 8.45 -0.73 -2.34
N LEU A 60 9.04 -1.24 -3.41
CA LEU A 60 10.48 -1.44 -3.45
C LEU A 60 11.17 -0.08 -3.53
N GLY A 61 12.51 -0.08 -3.42
CA GLY A 61 13.29 1.15 -3.40
C GLY A 61 13.17 2.02 -4.66
N ASP A 62 12.64 1.47 -5.75
CA ASP A 62 12.37 2.24 -6.97
C ASP A 62 11.17 3.19 -6.83
N GLY A 63 10.40 3.07 -5.76
CA GLY A 63 9.22 3.89 -5.52
C GLY A 63 8.04 3.58 -6.42
N GLU A 64 8.11 2.50 -7.20
CA GLU A 64 7.11 2.15 -8.20
C GLU A 64 6.56 0.74 -8.05
N THR A 65 7.44 -0.23 -7.75
CA THR A 65 7.06 -1.65 -7.72
C THR A 65 6.35 -1.97 -6.41
N VAL A 66 5.08 -2.35 -6.50
CA VAL A 66 4.26 -2.70 -5.33
C VAL A 66 4.66 -4.07 -4.82
N HIS A 67 5.05 -4.13 -3.55
CA HIS A 67 5.45 -5.37 -2.89
C HIS A 67 4.36 -5.90 -1.97
N ASN A 68 3.60 -5.01 -1.31
CA ASN A 68 2.51 -5.41 -0.43
C ASN A 68 1.52 -4.25 -0.28
N ALA A 69 0.28 -4.57 0.06
CA ALA A 69 -0.74 -3.56 0.35
C ALA A 69 -1.78 -4.17 1.26
N PHE A 70 -2.13 -3.46 2.34
CA PHE A 70 -3.17 -3.92 3.27
C PHE A 70 -3.68 -2.75 4.10
N PHE A 71 -4.88 -2.89 4.64
CA PHE A 71 -5.43 -1.87 5.53
C PHE A 71 -4.74 -1.94 6.88
N ASP A 72 -4.26 -0.79 7.35
CA ASP A 72 -3.51 -0.68 8.60
C ASP A 72 -4.39 -0.05 9.68
N ARG A 73 -4.93 -0.88 10.57
CA ARG A 73 -5.83 -0.44 11.62
C ARG A 73 -5.13 0.34 12.73
N SER A 74 -3.84 0.18 12.85
CA SER A 74 -3.05 0.85 13.89
C SER A 74 -2.56 2.23 13.47
N PHE A 75 -2.67 2.56 12.19
CA PHE A 75 -2.19 3.83 11.69
C PHE A 75 -3.09 4.98 12.15
N LYS A 76 -2.44 6.05 12.60
CA LYS A 76 -3.13 7.29 12.97
C LYS A 76 -2.40 8.48 12.36
N GLU A 77 -3.15 9.41 11.77
CA GLU A 77 -2.62 10.71 11.38
C GLU A 77 -2.42 11.55 12.64
N ASP A 78 -1.29 12.20 12.71
CA ASP A 78 -1.00 13.11 13.82
C ASP A 78 -1.62 14.49 13.56
#